data_6ac51683d1f5d17548303f38ad649f16
#
_entry.id   6ac51683d1f5d17548303f38ad649f16
#
_cell.length_a   1.000
_cell.length_b   1.000
_cell.length_c   1.000
_cell.angle_alpha   90.00
_cell.angle_beta   90.00
_cell.angle_gamma   90.00
#
_symmetry.space_group_name_H-M   'P 1'
#
loop_
_entity.id
_entity.type
_entity.pdbx_description
1 polymer ?
#
loop_
_entity_poly.entity_id
_entity_poly.type
_entity_poly.pdbx_seq_one_letter_code
_entity_poly.pdbx_strand_id
1 'polypeptide(L)'
;MPQTQLSSDLIRFSAAGRSGPSKRLGIRFDAEGNFLPEPGNTIVCHLRPGSESQKAIVALQERYKQMPEADHLAVTPASSLHMTLFQGIIEHRRTAGFWPKDLPLDAPIDDMTEILAQRLMHFTPGPDFRMKIARMLPTGLRLEPVGEADRRALAQWRDRLADLLGYRHPDHETYEFHITFAYVIRPFSEAALFQWQAMLEMAREEFLEQFEDIALDPPAFCAFNDMKHFEELIVLQGHID
;
A
#
# COMPACT_ATOMS: atom_id res chain seq x y z
N MET A 1 -36.00 -9.27 -5.13
CA MET A 1 -34.68 -9.02 -4.54
C MET A 1 -34.44 -7.53 -4.67
N PRO A 2 -34.20 -6.75 -3.59
CA PRO A 2 -33.80 -5.38 -3.77
C PRO A 2 -32.48 -5.39 -4.58
N GLN A 3 -32.42 -4.64 -5.68
CA GLN A 3 -31.16 -4.40 -6.39
C GLN A 3 -30.26 -3.67 -5.40
N THR A 4 -29.25 -4.36 -4.90
CA THR A 4 -28.24 -3.76 -4.04
C THR A 4 -27.54 -2.69 -4.88
N GLN A 5 -27.65 -1.43 -4.48
CA GLN A 5 -27.00 -0.33 -5.17
C GLN A 5 -25.48 -0.47 -4.99
N LEU A 6 -24.70 -0.24 -6.06
CA LEU A 6 -23.25 -0.22 -5.95
C LEU A 6 -22.81 0.85 -4.95
N SER A 7 -21.89 0.48 -4.08
CA SER A 7 -21.30 1.42 -3.13
C SER A 7 -20.50 2.52 -3.86
N SER A 8 -20.44 3.71 -3.29
CA SER A 8 -19.64 4.82 -3.82
C SER A 8 -18.18 4.44 -4.01
N ASP A 9 -17.67 3.55 -3.16
CA ASP A 9 -16.31 3.04 -3.24
C ASP A 9 -16.07 2.18 -4.48
N LEU A 10 -17.10 1.49 -4.99
CA LEU A 10 -16.99 0.65 -6.19
C LEU A 10 -17.33 1.40 -7.47
N ILE A 11 -18.24 2.37 -7.44
CA ILE A 11 -18.59 3.19 -8.61
C ILE A 11 -17.33 3.82 -9.24
N ARG A 12 -16.36 4.24 -8.44
CA ARG A 12 -15.09 4.81 -8.94
C ARG A 12 -14.26 3.87 -9.80
N PHE A 13 -14.53 2.57 -9.80
CA PHE A 13 -13.88 1.57 -10.66
C PHE A 13 -14.61 1.34 -11.99
N SER A 14 -15.83 1.86 -12.14
CA SER A 14 -16.60 1.79 -13.38
C SER A 14 -16.13 2.83 -14.41
N ALA A 15 -16.55 2.66 -15.66
CA ALA A 15 -16.31 3.65 -16.70
C ALA A 15 -16.95 5.02 -16.38
N ALA A 16 -18.10 5.04 -15.70
CA ALA A 16 -18.78 6.26 -15.28
C ALA A 16 -18.05 6.99 -14.15
N GLY A 17 -17.38 6.23 -13.25
CA GLY A 17 -16.64 6.78 -12.12
C GLY A 17 -15.20 7.18 -12.42
N ARG A 18 -14.69 6.93 -13.63
CA ARG A 18 -13.30 7.23 -14.03
C ARG A 18 -13.26 8.20 -15.21
N SER A 19 -12.50 9.25 -15.07
CA SER A 19 -12.26 10.25 -16.13
C SER A 19 -11.07 9.86 -17.03
N GLY A 20 -10.96 8.59 -17.45
CA GLY A 20 -9.89 8.14 -18.36
C GLY A 20 -9.03 6.99 -17.79
N PRO A 21 -7.94 6.63 -18.49
CA PRO A 21 -7.02 5.58 -18.07
C PRO A 21 -6.31 5.93 -16.76
N SER A 22 -5.76 4.91 -16.12
CA SER A 22 -4.94 5.12 -14.92
C SER A 22 -3.76 6.04 -15.23
N LYS A 23 -3.51 7.03 -14.36
CA LYS A 23 -2.30 7.89 -14.46
C LYS A 23 -0.99 7.10 -14.33
N ARG A 24 -1.06 5.83 -13.91
CA ARG A 24 0.09 4.93 -13.75
C ARG A 24 0.28 4.00 -14.95
N LEU A 25 -0.69 3.94 -15.88
CA LEU A 25 -0.58 3.16 -17.10
C LEU A 25 0.54 3.73 -17.99
N GLY A 26 1.45 2.86 -18.45
CA GLY A 26 2.65 3.24 -19.19
C GLY A 26 3.80 3.82 -18.31
N ILE A 27 3.60 3.90 -16.99
CA ILE A 27 4.63 4.33 -16.03
C ILE A 27 4.97 3.18 -15.07
N ARG A 28 3.99 2.65 -14.37
CA ARG A 28 4.14 1.58 -13.37
C ARG A 28 3.79 0.21 -13.91
N PHE A 29 2.87 0.15 -14.85
CA PHE A 29 2.42 -1.09 -15.52
C PHE A 29 1.93 -0.77 -16.93
N ASP A 30 2.01 -1.78 -17.82
CA ASP A 30 1.50 -1.70 -19.18
C ASP A 30 0.02 -2.15 -19.31
N ALA A 31 -0.51 -2.16 -20.53
CA ALA A 31 -1.88 -2.55 -20.82
C ALA A 31 -2.14 -4.07 -20.64
N GLU A 32 -1.10 -4.85 -20.63
CA GLU A 32 -1.08 -6.32 -20.42
C GLU A 32 -0.92 -6.68 -18.93
N GLY A 33 -0.70 -5.68 -18.05
CA GLY A 33 -0.55 -5.87 -16.61
C GLY A 33 0.88 -6.19 -16.16
N ASN A 34 1.89 -6.07 -17.03
CA ASN A 34 3.27 -6.22 -16.63
C ASN A 34 3.77 -4.97 -15.89
N PHE A 35 4.47 -5.16 -14.79
CA PHE A 35 5.09 -4.05 -14.07
C PHE A 35 6.32 -3.54 -14.82
N LEU A 36 6.38 -2.21 -14.94
CA LEU A 36 7.47 -1.47 -15.57
C LEU A 36 8.48 -0.98 -14.52
N PRO A 37 9.72 -0.69 -14.91
CA PRO A 37 10.70 -0.12 -14.00
C PRO A 37 10.23 1.23 -13.44
N GLU A 38 10.14 1.32 -12.14
CA GLU A 38 9.83 2.53 -11.37
C GLU A 38 10.68 2.49 -10.09
N PRO A 39 12.01 2.71 -10.18
CA PRO A 39 12.88 2.60 -9.03
C PRO A 39 12.55 3.62 -7.95
N GLY A 40 12.75 3.22 -6.71
CA GLY A 40 12.47 4.06 -5.55
C GLY A 40 12.82 3.39 -4.23
N ASN A 41 12.46 4.08 -3.17
CA ASN A 41 12.55 3.56 -1.81
C ASN A 41 11.29 3.92 -1.02
N THR A 42 11.09 3.25 0.10
CA THR A 42 9.88 3.42 0.93
C THR A 42 10.10 2.82 2.31
N ILE A 43 9.28 3.19 3.28
CA ILE A 43 9.24 2.51 4.59
C ILE A 43 7.91 1.76 4.67
N VAL A 44 8.00 0.45 4.77
CA VAL A 44 6.85 -0.45 4.76
C VAL A 44 6.83 -1.41 5.94
N CYS A 45 5.65 -1.95 6.23
CA CYS A 45 5.47 -3.09 7.11
C CYS A 45 5.00 -4.26 6.23
N HIS A 46 5.83 -5.29 6.10
CA HIS A 46 5.43 -6.50 5.38
C HIS A 46 4.39 -7.28 6.19
N LEU A 47 3.58 -8.07 5.52
CA LEU A 47 2.76 -9.07 6.19
C LEU A 47 3.68 -10.10 6.83
N ARG A 48 3.50 -10.36 8.14
CA ARG A 48 4.35 -11.32 8.88
C ARG A 48 4.27 -12.71 8.26
N PRO A 49 5.40 -13.24 7.75
CA PRO A 49 5.43 -14.54 7.09
C PRO A 49 4.91 -15.66 7.99
N GLY A 50 4.03 -16.51 7.44
CA GLY A 50 3.47 -17.67 8.14
C GLY A 50 2.37 -17.36 9.16
N SER A 51 2.01 -16.08 9.38
CA SER A 51 0.86 -15.73 10.23
C SER A 51 -0.46 -16.15 9.57
N GLU A 52 -1.48 -16.43 10.38
CA GLU A 52 -2.79 -16.84 9.86
C GLU A 52 -3.46 -15.69 9.09
N SER A 53 -3.30 -14.43 9.52
CA SER A 53 -3.82 -13.28 8.79
C SER A 53 -3.12 -13.09 7.43
N GLN A 54 -1.80 -13.35 7.32
CA GLN A 54 -1.12 -13.36 6.02
C GLN A 54 -1.69 -14.44 5.09
N LYS A 55 -1.86 -15.67 5.59
CA LYS A 55 -2.43 -16.76 4.78
C LYS A 55 -3.83 -16.43 4.27
N ALA A 56 -4.68 -15.85 5.13
CA ALA A 56 -6.01 -15.41 4.75
C ALA A 56 -5.98 -14.28 3.70
N ILE A 57 -5.08 -13.29 3.83
CA ILE A 57 -4.92 -12.20 2.87
C ILE A 57 -4.41 -12.71 1.52
N VAL A 58 -3.44 -13.63 1.50
CA VAL A 58 -2.95 -14.25 0.25
C VAL A 58 -4.06 -15.07 -0.41
N ALA A 59 -4.82 -15.87 0.35
CA ALA A 59 -5.97 -16.61 -0.17
C ALA A 59 -7.04 -15.67 -0.74
N LEU A 60 -7.29 -14.53 -0.11
CA LEU A 60 -8.19 -13.51 -0.65
C LEU A 60 -7.67 -12.94 -1.98
N GLN A 61 -6.37 -12.65 -2.09
CA GLN A 61 -5.79 -12.18 -3.35
C GLN A 61 -5.93 -13.22 -4.48
N GLU A 62 -5.84 -14.51 -4.17
CA GLU A 62 -6.11 -15.56 -5.17
C GLU A 62 -7.59 -15.60 -5.59
N ARG A 63 -8.54 -15.31 -4.69
CA ARG A 63 -9.96 -15.15 -5.06
C ARG A 63 -10.17 -14.03 -6.06
N TYR A 64 -9.41 -12.92 -5.98
CA TYR A 64 -9.50 -11.79 -6.93
C TYR A 64 -9.23 -12.24 -8.37
N LYS A 65 -8.29 -13.17 -8.58
CA LYS A 65 -7.95 -13.69 -9.91
C LYS A 65 -9.07 -14.50 -10.55
N GLN A 66 -10.05 -14.94 -9.76
CA GLN A 66 -11.21 -15.71 -10.22
C GLN A 66 -12.45 -14.83 -10.44
N MET A 67 -12.36 -13.54 -10.13
CA MET A 67 -13.47 -12.62 -10.26
C MET A 67 -13.68 -12.19 -11.72
N PRO A 68 -14.92 -11.81 -12.11
CA PRO A 68 -15.19 -11.25 -13.43
C PRO A 68 -14.29 -10.05 -13.74
N GLU A 69 -13.75 -10.02 -14.96
CA GLU A 69 -12.87 -8.94 -15.43
C GLU A 69 -11.59 -8.78 -14.57
N ALA A 70 -11.10 -9.85 -13.96
CA ALA A 70 -9.84 -9.84 -13.21
C ALA A 70 -8.63 -9.44 -14.06
N ASP A 71 -8.69 -9.66 -15.38
CA ASP A 71 -7.72 -9.18 -16.37
C ASP A 71 -7.71 -7.66 -16.57
N HIS A 72 -8.64 -6.93 -15.94
CA HIS A 72 -8.61 -5.48 -15.82
C HIS A 72 -7.65 -4.99 -14.72
N LEU A 73 -6.97 -5.90 -14.05
CA LEU A 73 -6.06 -5.63 -12.94
C LEU A 73 -4.62 -6.09 -13.25
N ALA A 74 -3.64 -5.23 -12.99
CA ALA A 74 -2.24 -5.62 -12.85
C ALA A 74 -2.02 -6.08 -11.40
N VAL A 75 -2.03 -7.42 -11.17
CA VAL A 75 -1.96 -8.02 -9.83
C VAL A 75 -0.51 -8.11 -9.37
N THR A 76 -0.22 -7.62 -8.16
CA THR A 76 1.10 -7.71 -7.53
C THR A 76 1.38 -9.15 -7.05
N PRO A 77 2.64 -9.59 -6.97
CA PRO A 77 2.97 -10.86 -6.33
C PRO A 77 2.61 -10.85 -4.84
N ALA A 78 2.24 -12.00 -4.29
CA ALA A 78 1.95 -12.12 -2.86
C ALA A 78 3.15 -11.75 -1.98
N SER A 79 4.39 -11.98 -2.46
CA SER A 79 5.63 -11.61 -1.79
C SER A 79 5.86 -10.10 -1.67
N SER A 80 5.14 -9.28 -2.44
CA SER A 80 5.24 -7.82 -2.38
C SER A 80 4.15 -7.17 -1.51
N LEU A 81 3.29 -7.96 -0.86
CA LEU A 81 2.20 -7.42 -0.06
C LEU A 81 2.72 -6.77 1.23
N HIS A 82 2.46 -5.48 1.36
CA HIS A 82 2.88 -4.66 2.49
C HIS A 82 1.93 -3.49 2.74
N MET A 83 1.99 -2.93 3.92
CA MET A 83 1.43 -1.62 4.23
C MET A 83 2.55 -0.57 4.17
N THR A 84 2.39 0.49 3.39
CA THR A 84 3.33 1.62 3.41
C THR A 84 3.08 2.47 4.65
N LEU A 85 4.10 2.59 5.50
CA LEU A 85 4.08 3.48 6.66
C LEU A 85 4.45 4.92 6.26
N PHE A 86 5.50 5.07 5.46
CA PHE A 86 5.97 6.36 4.97
C PHE A 86 6.47 6.23 3.53
N GLN A 87 5.87 6.99 2.62
CA GLN A 87 6.26 6.97 1.21
C GLN A 87 7.65 7.60 1.04
N GLY A 88 8.54 6.88 0.37
CA GLY A 88 9.87 7.35 0.04
C GLY A 88 9.95 8.07 -1.30
N ILE A 89 11.12 8.04 -1.87
CA ILE A 89 11.47 8.65 -3.15
C ILE A 89 11.10 7.67 -4.27
N ILE A 90 10.49 8.20 -5.33
CA ILE A 90 10.11 7.42 -6.52
C ILE A 90 10.53 8.19 -7.77
N GLU A 91 11.15 7.51 -8.75
CA GLU A 91 11.68 8.09 -9.98
C GLU A 91 10.69 9.03 -10.69
N HIS A 92 9.45 8.61 -10.85
CA HIS A 92 8.44 9.40 -11.57
C HIS A 92 7.66 10.40 -10.69
N ARG A 93 8.20 10.72 -9.50
CA ARG A 93 7.58 11.69 -8.58
C ARG A 93 8.62 12.66 -7.99
N ARG A 94 9.43 13.24 -8.85
CA ARG A 94 10.48 14.21 -8.49
C ARG A 94 9.90 15.61 -8.35
N THR A 95 9.18 15.85 -7.24
CA THR A 95 8.51 17.14 -6.99
C THR A 95 8.66 17.57 -5.53
N ALA A 96 8.66 18.89 -5.30
CA ALA A 96 8.63 19.44 -3.96
C ALA A 96 7.46 18.85 -3.13
N GLY A 97 7.69 18.58 -1.84
CA GLY A 97 6.74 17.89 -0.96
C GLY A 97 6.85 16.37 -0.99
N PHE A 98 7.49 15.78 -2.01
CA PHE A 98 7.80 14.35 -2.11
C PHE A 98 9.31 14.07 -2.18
N TRP A 99 10.13 15.09 -1.87
CA TRP A 99 11.58 15.06 -1.96
C TRP A 99 12.19 15.86 -0.83
N PRO A 100 13.34 15.44 -0.26
CA PRO A 100 14.05 16.21 0.76
C PRO A 100 14.41 17.61 0.26
N LYS A 101 14.15 18.62 1.09
CA LYS A 101 14.32 20.04 0.71
C LYS A 101 15.77 20.44 0.49
N ASP A 102 16.69 19.71 1.08
CA ASP A 102 18.13 19.92 1.06
C ASP A 102 18.86 19.14 -0.03
N LEU A 103 18.13 18.40 -0.87
CA LEU A 103 18.70 17.57 -1.93
C LEU A 103 18.11 17.94 -3.31
N PRO A 104 18.95 17.89 -4.38
CA PRO A 104 18.51 18.25 -5.71
C PRO A 104 17.50 17.25 -6.28
N LEU A 105 16.48 17.74 -7.02
CA LEU A 105 15.41 16.90 -7.57
C LEU A 105 15.89 15.92 -8.67
N ASP A 106 17.05 16.13 -9.24
CA ASP A 106 17.68 15.31 -10.30
C ASP A 106 18.70 14.31 -9.76
N ALA A 107 18.89 14.24 -8.44
CA ALA A 107 19.79 13.26 -7.83
C ALA A 107 19.39 11.82 -8.22
N PRO A 108 20.33 10.91 -8.51
CA PRO A 108 20.06 9.51 -8.78
C PRO A 108 19.29 8.84 -7.65
N ILE A 109 18.40 7.91 -7.96
CA ILE A 109 17.59 7.20 -6.94
C ILE A 109 18.47 6.40 -5.98
N ASP A 110 19.55 5.79 -6.49
CA ASP A 110 20.47 5.00 -5.67
C ASP A 110 21.20 5.89 -4.66
N ASP A 111 21.71 7.05 -5.09
CA ASP A 111 22.33 8.03 -4.19
C ASP A 111 21.33 8.51 -3.13
N MET A 112 20.10 8.77 -3.52
CA MET A 112 19.03 9.13 -2.60
C MET A 112 18.73 8.02 -1.60
N THR A 113 18.75 6.77 -2.04
CA THR A 113 18.55 5.60 -1.17
C THR A 113 19.66 5.48 -0.14
N GLU A 114 20.92 5.67 -0.55
CA GLU A 114 22.06 5.67 0.37
C GLU A 114 21.98 6.80 1.40
N ILE A 115 21.67 8.02 0.97
CA ILE A 115 21.54 9.19 1.86
C ILE A 115 20.42 8.95 2.88
N LEU A 116 19.25 8.46 2.45
CA LEU A 116 18.13 8.20 3.35
C LEU A 116 18.44 7.03 4.29
N ALA A 117 19.13 5.99 3.83
CA ALA A 117 19.60 4.90 4.69
C ALA A 117 20.55 5.42 5.77
N GLN A 118 21.52 6.29 5.41
CA GLN A 118 22.42 6.90 6.38
C GLN A 118 21.68 7.74 7.45
N ARG A 119 20.64 8.51 7.06
CA ARG A 119 19.79 9.24 8.00
C ARG A 119 19.08 8.29 8.97
N LEU A 120 18.63 7.14 8.49
CA LEU A 120 17.88 6.15 9.27
C LEU A 120 18.74 5.31 10.21
N MET A 121 20.06 5.24 10.05
CA MET A 121 20.94 4.43 10.91
C MET A 121 20.83 4.75 12.40
N HIS A 122 20.46 5.97 12.76
CA HIS A 122 20.30 6.40 14.15
C HIS A 122 18.84 6.74 14.49
N PHE A 123 17.90 6.27 13.68
CA PHE A 123 16.48 6.48 13.93
C PHE A 123 16.04 5.72 15.17
N THR A 124 15.40 6.43 16.09
CA THR A 124 14.76 5.79 17.25
C THR A 124 13.34 5.37 16.87
N PRO A 125 13.04 4.07 16.84
CA PRO A 125 11.71 3.56 16.52
C PRO A 125 10.62 4.18 17.39
N GLY A 126 9.43 4.29 16.82
CA GLY A 126 8.23 4.70 17.54
C GLY A 126 7.63 3.54 18.34
N PRO A 127 6.50 3.79 19.04
CA PRO A 127 5.75 2.75 19.72
C PRO A 127 5.17 1.72 18.76
N ASP A 128 4.89 0.52 19.27
CA ASP A 128 4.13 -0.50 18.52
C ASP A 128 2.73 0.00 18.16
N PHE A 129 2.19 -0.52 17.07
CA PHE A 129 0.84 -0.22 16.60
C PHE A 129 0.21 -1.45 15.95
N ARG A 130 -1.12 -1.51 16.02
CA ARG A 130 -1.92 -2.56 15.38
C ARG A 130 -2.84 -1.97 14.33
N MET A 131 -3.02 -2.72 13.23
CA MET A 131 -3.85 -2.34 12.10
C MET A 131 -4.92 -3.37 11.83
N LYS A 132 -6.13 -2.93 11.46
CA LYS A 132 -7.23 -3.80 11.04
C LYS A 132 -7.73 -3.41 9.65
N ILE A 133 -8.48 -4.32 9.02
CA ILE A 133 -9.11 -4.05 7.74
C ILE A 133 -10.36 -3.18 7.94
N ALA A 134 -10.32 -1.97 7.41
CA ALA A 134 -11.47 -1.07 7.35
C ALA A 134 -12.37 -1.41 6.17
N ARG A 135 -11.79 -1.59 4.98
CA ARG A 135 -12.51 -1.88 3.72
C ARG A 135 -11.71 -2.81 2.82
N MET A 136 -12.43 -3.58 2.01
CA MET A 136 -11.88 -4.37 0.91
C MET A 136 -12.33 -3.76 -0.42
N LEU A 137 -11.41 -3.66 -1.38
CA LEU A 137 -11.61 -3.02 -2.68
C LEU A 137 -10.99 -3.90 -3.78
N PRO A 138 -11.40 -3.77 -5.04
CA PRO A 138 -10.77 -4.52 -6.15
C PRO A 138 -9.25 -4.33 -6.28
N THR A 139 -8.71 -3.27 -5.68
CA THR A 139 -7.26 -2.97 -5.68
C THR A 139 -6.53 -3.39 -4.41
N GLY A 140 -7.22 -3.98 -3.42
CA GLY A 140 -6.64 -4.44 -2.15
C GLY A 140 -7.40 -3.97 -0.91
N LEU A 141 -6.68 -3.79 0.18
CA LEU A 141 -7.23 -3.53 1.50
C LEU A 141 -6.98 -2.08 1.92
N ARG A 142 -8.01 -1.43 2.47
CA ARG A 142 -7.84 -0.20 3.26
C ARG A 142 -7.72 -0.60 4.72
N LEU A 143 -6.76 0.00 5.40
CA LEU A 143 -6.45 -0.29 6.79
C LEU A 143 -6.75 0.92 7.66
N GLU A 144 -7.07 0.64 8.91
CA GLU A 144 -7.17 1.65 9.96
C GLU A 144 -6.51 1.15 11.25
N PRO A 145 -6.03 2.05 12.12
CA PRO A 145 -5.53 1.65 13.44
C PRO A 145 -6.65 0.99 14.25
N VAL A 146 -6.31 -0.04 15.05
CA VAL A 146 -7.29 -0.76 15.88
C VAL A 146 -7.91 0.18 16.92
N GLY A 147 -7.08 1.05 17.53
CA GLY A 147 -7.53 1.99 18.54
C GLY A 147 -6.84 3.34 18.50
N GLU A 148 -7.19 4.20 19.46
CA GLU A 148 -6.64 5.55 19.52
C GLU A 148 -5.14 5.59 19.90
N ALA A 149 -4.68 4.60 20.67
CA ALA A 149 -3.25 4.45 20.97
C ALA A 149 -2.44 4.14 19.69
N ASP A 150 -2.96 3.23 18.87
CA ASP A 150 -2.34 2.86 17.59
C ASP A 150 -2.33 4.03 16.60
N ARG A 151 -3.39 4.84 16.59
CA ARG A 151 -3.47 6.07 15.78
C ARG A 151 -2.38 7.07 16.16
N ARG A 152 -2.20 7.30 17.47
CA ARG A 152 -1.14 8.19 17.97
C ARG A 152 0.25 7.63 17.68
N ALA A 153 0.45 6.32 17.82
CA ALA A 153 1.71 5.67 17.48
C ALA A 153 2.08 5.88 16.02
N LEU A 154 1.14 5.65 15.09
CA LEU A 154 1.33 5.88 13.65
C LEU A 154 1.65 7.34 13.30
N ALA A 155 0.94 8.29 13.91
CA ALA A 155 1.22 9.71 13.73
C ALA A 155 2.65 10.05 14.19
N GLN A 156 3.04 9.56 15.37
CA GLN A 156 4.38 9.76 15.91
C GLN A 156 5.49 9.15 15.02
N TRP A 157 5.27 7.95 14.49
CA TRP A 157 6.18 7.33 13.52
C TRP A 157 6.36 8.22 12.29
N ARG A 158 5.25 8.63 11.69
CA ARG A 158 5.26 9.41 10.45
C ARG A 158 5.87 10.80 10.64
N ASP A 159 5.58 11.48 11.76
CA ASP A 159 6.16 12.78 12.09
C ASP A 159 7.68 12.70 12.25
N ARG A 160 8.17 11.72 13.05
CA ARG A 160 9.61 11.50 13.23
C ARG A 160 10.33 11.19 11.91
N LEU A 161 9.73 10.37 11.06
CA LEU A 161 10.27 10.05 9.74
C LEU A 161 10.29 11.28 8.83
N ALA A 162 9.24 12.08 8.81
CA ALA A 162 9.18 13.30 8.02
C ALA A 162 10.26 14.31 8.44
N ASP A 163 10.44 14.49 9.75
CA ASP A 163 11.45 15.40 10.30
C ASP A 163 12.87 14.92 9.98
N LEU A 164 13.15 13.61 10.15
CA LEU A 164 14.46 13.04 9.88
C LEU A 164 14.81 13.03 8.38
N LEU A 165 13.86 12.66 7.54
CA LEU A 165 14.09 12.53 6.10
C LEU A 165 14.02 13.89 5.37
N GLY A 166 13.51 14.93 6.03
CA GLY A 166 13.53 16.30 5.53
C GLY A 166 12.42 16.64 4.54
N TYR A 167 11.33 15.85 4.50
CA TYR A 167 10.15 16.16 3.69
C TYR A 167 8.87 15.60 4.31
N ARG A 168 7.77 16.26 4.04
CA ARG A 168 6.42 15.89 4.51
C ARG A 168 5.48 15.93 3.33
N HIS A 169 4.84 14.80 3.04
CA HIS A 169 3.90 14.69 1.93
C HIS A 169 2.69 15.60 2.13
N PRO A 170 2.07 16.08 1.03
CA PRO A 170 0.85 16.90 1.12
C PRO A 170 -0.33 16.21 1.82
N ASP A 171 -0.39 14.87 1.75
CA ASP A 171 -1.40 14.02 2.38
C ASP A 171 -0.95 13.43 3.73
N HIS A 172 0.10 13.98 4.34
CA HIS A 172 0.69 13.41 5.55
C HIS A 172 -0.33 13.18 6.68
N GLU A 173 -1.19 14.13 6.95
CA GLU A 173 -2.20 14.07 8.02
C GLU A 173 -3.42 13.21 7.65
N THR A 174 -3.67 13.05 6.35
CA THR A 174 -4.86 12.35 5.82
C THR A 174 -4.51 11.06 5.09
N TYR A 175 -3.30 10.55 5.30
CA TYR A 175 -2.80 9.37 4.61
C TYR A 175 -3.66 8.14 4.92
N GLU A 176 -4.18 7.52 3.87
CA GLU A 176 -4.96 6.29 3.98
C GLU A 176 -4.07 5.07 3.85
N PHE A 177 -3.86 4.36 4.97
CA PHE A 177 -3.09 3.11 4.97
C PHE A 177 -3.77 2.04 4.14
N HIS A 178 -2.98 1.28 3.39
CA HIS A 178 -3.52 0.24 2.52
C HIS A 178 -2.48 -0.85 2.20
N ILE A 179 -2.99 -2.02 1.82
CA ILE A 179 -2.21 -3.08 1.18
C ILE A 179 -2.69 -3.20 -0.26
N THR A 180 -1.80 -3.00 -1.22
CA THR A 180 -2.12 -3.05 -2.65
C THR A 180 -2.06 -4.49 -3.16
N PHE A 181 -3.17 -5.00 -3.68
CA PHE A 181 -3.23 -6.28 -4.39
C PHE A 181 -3.05 -6.11 -5.88
N ALA A 182 -3.55 -4.98 -6.43
CA ALA A 182 -3.53 -4.75 -7.86
C ALA A 182 -3.70 -3.27 -8.21
N TYR A 183 -3.36 -2.95 -9.44
CA TYR A 183 -3.61 -1.65 -10.08
C TYR A 183 -4.61 -1.81 -11.22
N VAL A 184 -5.53 -0.85 -11.36
CA VAL A 184 -6.57 -0.91 -12.40
C VAL A 184 -5.99 -0.51 -13.76
N ILE A 185 -6.01 -1.41 -14.72
CA ILE A 185 -5.65 -1.18 -16.13
C ILE A 185 -6.84 -0.56 -16.88
N ARG A 186 -8.01 -1.19 -16.75
CA ARG A 186 -9.25 -0.83 -17.43
C ARG A 186 -10.42 -0.71 -16.43
N PRO A 187 -11.43 0.14 -16.70
CA PRO A 187 -12.62 0.20 -15.85
C PRO A 187 -13.42 -1.11 -15.93
N PHE A 188 -14.14 -1.42 -14.87
CA PHE A 188 -15.04 -2.56 -14.77
C PHE A 188 -16.44 -2.23 -15.29
N SER A 189 -17.14 -3.25 -15.79
CA SER A 189 -18.58 -3.18 -16.02
C SER A 189 -19.35 -3.12 -14.67
N GLU A 190 -20.56 -2.56 -14.69
CA GLU A 190 -21.40 -2.55 -13.49
C GLU A 190 -21.77 -3.99 -13.05
N ALA A 191 -21.99 -4.89 -14.02
CA ALA A 191 -22.31 -6.30 -13.75
C ALA A 191 -21.16 -7.01 -13.01
N ALA A 192 -19.91 -6.76 -13.40
CA ALA A 192 -18.74 -7.26 -12.68
C ALA A 192 -18.67 -6.65 -11.29
N LEU A 193 -18.85 -5.32 -11.15
CA LEU A 193 -18.76 -4.64 -9.87
C LEU A 193 -19.80 -5.11 -8.84
N PHE A 194 -21.01 -5.51 -9.24
CA PHE A 194 -21.98 -6.13 -8.34
C PHE A 194 -21.46 -7.47 -7.79
N GLN A 195 -20.81 -8.28 -8.61
CA GLN A 195 -20.21 -9.53 -8.16
C GLN A 195 -19.00 -9.29 -7.24
N TRP A 196 -18.16 -8.30 -7.59
CA TRP A 196 -17.07 -7.86 -6.74
C TRP A 196 -17.59 -7.38 -5.38
N GLN A 197 -18.64 -6.56 -5.35
CA GLN A 197 -19.22 -6.07 -4.10
C GLN A 197 -19.62 -7.21 -3.18
N ALA A 198 -20.38 -8.17 -3.71
CA ALA A 198 -20.85 -9.31 -2.92
C ALA A 198 -19.69 -10.16 -2.37
N MET A 199 -18.65 -10.41 -3.20
CA MET A 199 -17.48 -11.16 -2.78
C MET A 199 -16.68 -10.41 -1.71
N LEU A 200 -16.46 -9.10 -1.89
CA LEU A 200 -15.68 -8.27 -0.96
C LEU A 200 -16.38 -8.11 0.41
N GLU A 201 -17.71 -7.94 0.42
CA GLU A 201 -18.51 -7.87 1.64
C GLU A 201 -18.42 -9.18 2.43
N MET A 202 -18.66 -10.31 1.75
CA MET A 202 -18.55 -11.64 2.37
C MET A 202 -17.12 -11.93 2.88
N ALA A 203 -16.10 -11.65 2.08
CA ALA A 203 -14.71 -11.87 2.48
C ALA A 203 -14.29 -10.99 3.68
N ARG A 204 -14.84 -9.77 3.76
CA ARG A 204 -14.58 -8.88 4.90
C ARG A 204 -15.22 -9.43 6.17
N GLU A 205 -16.45 -9.91 6.11
CA GLU A 205 -17.13 -10.55 7.25
C GLU A 205 -16.35 -11.78 7.72
N GLU A 206 -16.01 -12.69 6.80
CA GLU A 206 -15.21 -13.89 7.07
C GLU A 206 -13.85 -13.55 7.76
N PHE A 207 -13.20 -12.47 7.32
CA PHE A 207 -11.92 -12.04 7.90
C PHE A 207 -12.09 -11.48 9.31
N LEU A 208 -13.08 -10.60 9.51
CA LEU A 208 -13.30 -9.93 10.80
C LEU A 208 -13.81 -10.88 11.88
N GLU A 209 -14.46 -12.00 11.52
CA GLU A 209 -14.82 -13.06 12.46
C GLU A 209 -13.60 -13.80 13.00
N GLN A 210 -12.48 -13.82 12.26
CA GLN A 210 -11.28 -14.59 12.61
C GLN A 210 -10.17 -13.71 13.18
N PHE A 211 -10.07 -12.44 12.76
CA PHE A 211 -8.94 -11.58 13.07
C PHE A 211 -9.38 -10.19 13.56
N GLU A 212 -8.91 -9.80 14.74
CA GLU A 212 -9.06 -8.43 15.24
C GLU A 212 -8.11 -7.47 14.51
N ASP A 213 -6.90 -7.94 14.18
CA ASP A 213 -5.85 -7.17 13.51
C ASP A 213 -5.08 -8.00 12.46
N ILE A 214 -4.18 -7.33 11.75
CA ILE A 214 -3.29 -7.93 10.77
C ILE A 214 -1.90 -8.05 11.39
N ALA A 215 -1.29 -9.22 11.33
CA ALA A 215 0.08 -9.41 11.74
C ALA A 215 1.04 -8.76 10.72
N LEU A 216 1.64 -7.66 11.11
CA LEU A 216 2.66 -6.93 10.35
C LEU A 216 4.03 -7.13 10.99
N ASP A 217 5.07 -7.16 10.15
CA ASP A 217 6.45 -7.06 10.62
C ASP A 217 6.81 -5.62 10.99
N PRO A 218 7.87 -5.39 11.76
CA PRO A 218 8.35 -4.06 12.06
C PRO A 218 8.57 -3.24 10.78
N PRO A 219 8.42 -1.89 10.84
CA PRO A 219 8.70 -1.05 9.69
C PRO A 219 10.12 -1.27 9.17
N ALA A 220 10.27 -1.42 7.86
CA ALA A 220 11.55 -1.56 7.19
C ALA A 220 11.71 -0.51 6.08
N PHE A 221 12.89 0.09 5.99
CA PHE A 221 13.29 0.89 4.85
C PHE A 221 13.70 -0.04 3.72
N CYS A 222 13.01 0.06 2.60
CA CYS A 222 13.18 -0.83 1.45
C CYS A 222 13.54 -0.04 0.19
N ALA A 223 14.36 -0.65 -0.67
CA ALA A 223 14.54 -0.26 -2.07
C ALA A 223 13.67 -1.15 -2.97
N PHE A 224 13.29 -0.62 -4.14
CA PHE A 224 12.56 -1.38 -5.15
C PHE A 224 12.87 -0.86 -6.55
N ASN A 225 12.82 -1.76 -7.54
CA ASN A 225 12.96 -1.42 -8.96
C ASN A 225 11.62 -1.41 -9.70
N ASP A 226 10.63 -2.08 -9.15
CA ASP A 226 9.24 -2.12 -9.61
C ASP A 226 8.32 -2.56 -8.44
N MET A 227 7.03 -2.81 -8.72
CA MET A 227 6.07 -3.17 -7.68
C MET A 227 6.05 -4.66 -7.31
N LYS A 228 7.04 -5.45 -7.76
CA LYS A 228 7.07 -6.91 -7.52
C LYS A 228 7.86 -7.30 -6.28
N HIS A 229 8.86 -6.50 -5.90
CA HIS A 229 9.76 -6.81 -4.78
C HIS A 229 10.21 -5.54 -4.07
N PHE A 230 10.25 -5.60 -2.74
CA PHE A 230 10.73 -4.54 -1.86
C PHE A 230 11.84 -5.12 -1.00
N GLU A 231 13.09 -4.81 -1.36
CA GLU A 231 14.29 -5.27 -0.68
C GLU A 231 14.48 -4.51 0.63
N GLU A 232 14.49 -5.22 1.75
CA GLU A 232 14.72 -4.62 3.07
C GLU A 232 16.20 -4.26 3.24
N LEU A 233 16.47 -2.97 3.42
CA LEU A 233 17.81 -2.45 3.69
C LEU A 233 18.03 -2.23 5.20
N ILE A 234 17.04 -1.72 5.91
CA ILE A 234 17.11 -1.43 7.35
C ILE A 234 15.77 -1.75 8.00
N VAL A 235 15.75 -2.65 8.98
CA VAL A 235 14.57 -2.90 9.83
C VAL A 235 14.60 -1.91 10.99
N LEU A 236 13.52 -1.12 11.11
CA LEU A 236 13.38 -0.09 12.13
C LEU A 236 12.65 -0.67 13.36
N GLN A 237 13.39 -1.39 14.19
CA GLN A 237 12.86 -1.96 15.44
C GLN A 237 13.72 -1.53 16.63
N GLY A 238 13.11 -1.44 17.82
CA GLY A 238 13.85 -1.19 19.04
C GLY A 238 14.83 -2.33 19.34
N HIS A 239 15.96 -2.01 19.93
CA HIS A 239 16.80 -3.05 20.51
C HIS A 239 15.98 -3.76 21.58
N ILE A 240 15.80 -5.07 21.43
CA ILE A 240 15.32 -5.93 22.52
C ILE A 240 16.56 -6.15 23.39
N ASP A 241 16.64 -5.42 24.53
CA ASP A 241 17.63 -5.68 25.58
C ASP A 241 17.37 -7.02 26.24
#